data_c67cd006260bc37a2afce430998b65c4
#
_entry.id   c67cd006260bc37a2afce430998b65c4
#
_cell.length_a   1.000
_cell.length_b   1.000
_cell.length_c   1.000
_cell.angle_alpha   90.00
_cell.angle_beta   90.00
_cell.angle_gamma   90.00
#
_symmetry.space_group_name_H-M   'P 1'
#
loop_
_entity.id
_entity.type
_entity.pdbx_description
1 polymer ?
#
loop_
_entity_poly.entity_id
_entity_poly.type
_entity_poly.pdbx_seq_one_letter_code
_entity_poly.pdbx_strand_id
1 'polypeptide(L)'
;VYKRQVLASAECVSSNGFQTKYAKSDENGFVTKDEFINQIDDETIVASLMWGNNETGVIQPIKDISKELKSINSSTLFHSDVVQGIISDNVDFHRNGIESAAISAHKIGGPKGVGAMFVNNKFKLPSFLHGGKQELERRAGTVDVPGIAAFATALQEQQTRFDEEVGLMNDERLIFEDKLKNALSVCLL
;
A
#
# COMPACT_ATOMS: atom_id res chain seq x y z
N VAL A 1 -11.08 10.07 -1.14
CA VAL A 1 -11.04 8.84 -1.96
C VAL A 1 -10.57 7.69 -1.10
N TYR A 2 -11.28 6.58 -1.09
CA TYR A 2 -11.02 5.46 -0.20
C TYR A 2 -11.04 4.13 -0.97
N LYS A 3 -10.26 3.19 -0.51
CA LYS A 3 -10.23 1.84 -1.07
C LYS A 3 -11.25 0.96 -0.35
N ARG A 4 -12.23 0.42 -1.07
CA ARG A 4 -13.31 -0.41 -0.53
C ARG A 4 -12.82 -1.57 0.34
N GLN A 5 -11.73 -2.23 -0.06
CA GLN A 5 -11.16 -3.35 0.67
C GLN A 5 -10.68 -2.94 2.07
N VAL A 6 -10.05 -1.77 2.20
CA VAL A 6 -9.57 -1.25 3.49
C VAL A 6 -10.75 -0.86 4.37
N LEU A 7 -11.77 -0.20 3.80
CA LEU A 7 -12.99 0.15 4.56
C LEU A 7 -13.73 -1.09 5.07
N ALA A 8 -13.95 -2.10 4.23
CA ALA A 8 -14.61 -3.32 4.65
C ALA A 8 -13.85 -4.04 5.78
N SER A 9 -12.51 -4.00 5.74
CA SER A 9 -11.69 -4.52 6.83
C SER A 9 -11.84 -3.70 8.11
N ALA A 10 -11.88 -2.37 8.01
CA ALA A 10 -12.10 -1.49 9.15
C ALA A 10 -13.49 -1.67 9.77
N GLU A 11 -14.53 -1.84 8.95
CA GLU A 11 -15.89 -2.15 9.38
C GLU A 11 -15.96 -3.49 10.13
N CYS A 12 -15.27 -4.52 9.62
CA CYS A 12 -15.17 -5.81 10.28
C CYS A 12 -14.50 -5.69 11.66
N VAL A 13 -13.39 -4.96 11.75
CA VAL A 13 -12.67 -4.71 13.01
C VAL A 13 -13.58 -3.95 13.98
N SER A 14 -14.29 -2.93 13.52
CA SER A 14 -15.26 -2.17 14.33
C SER A 14 -16.38 -3.06 14.87
N SER A 15 -16.92 -3.96 14.04
CA SER A 15 -17.96 -4.92 14.44
C SER A 15 -17.50 -5.92 15.50
N ASN A 16 -16.18 -6.11 15.64
CA ASN A 16 -15.57 -6.93 16.69
C ASN A 16 -15.17 -6.15 17.95
N GLY A 17 -15.67 -4.92 18.10
CA GLY A 17 -15.53 -4.10 19.33
C GLY A 17 -14.31 -3.20 19.38
N PHE A 18 -13.55 -3.07 18.28
CA PHE A 18 -12.46 -2.11 18.21
C PHE A 18 -12.97 -0.75 17.70
N GLN A 19 -12.40 0.33 18.22
CA GLN A 19 -12.67 1.66 17.71
C GLN A 19 -11.91 1.87 16.39
N THR A 20 -12.60 2.39 15.37
CA THR A 20 -11.98 2.81 14.11
C THR A 20 -12.13 4.32 13.91
N LYS A 21 -11.04 4.97 13.49
CA LYS A 21 -10.99 6.39 13.15
C LYS A 21 -10.59 6.54 11.70
N TYR A 22 -11.06 7.60 11.05
CA TYR A 22 -10.81 7.83 9.63
C TYR A 22 -10.22 9.20 9.40
N ALA A 23 -9.01 9.25 8.85
CA ALA A 23 -8.42 10.49 8.34
C ALA A 23 -9.12 10.88 7.03
N LYS A 24 -9.45 12.15 6.88
CA LYS A 24 -10.08 12.68 5.67
C LYS A 24 -9.05 13.03 4.63
N SER A 25 -9.34 12.76 3.37
CA SER A 25 -8.58 13.31 2.26
C SER A 25 -9.13 14.69 1.87
N ASP A 26 -8.29 15.50 1.25
CA ASP A 26 -8.73 16.70 0.55
C ASP A 26 -9.49 16.38 -0.75
N GLU A 27 -9.87 17.41 -1.50
CA GLU A 27 -10.59 17.29 -2.77
C GLU A 27 -9.83 16.53 -3.86
N ASN A 28 -8.50 16.49 -3.78
CA ASN A 28 -7.61 15.77 -4.68
C ASN A 28 -7.36 14.32 -4.23
N GLY A 29 -7.86 13.92 -3.07
CA GLY A 29 -7.65 12.58 -2.51
C GLY A 29 -6.35 12.44 -1.70
N PHE A 30 -5.67 13.56 -1.39
CA PHE A 30 -4.45 13.57 -0.59
C PHE A 30 -4.78 13.66 0.90
N VAL A 31 -4.16 12.81 1.72
CA VAL A 31 -4.27 12.84 3.18
C VAL A 31 -3.07 13.57 3.75
N THR A 32 -3.30 14.74 4.34
CA THR A 32 -2.21 15.48 4.96
C THR A 32 -1.65 14.73 6.18
N LYS A 33 -0.39 14.95 6.48
CA LYS A 33 0.26 14.39 7.67
C LYS A 33 -0.53 14.74 8.94
N ASP A 34 -0.90 15.99 9.09
CA ASP A 34 -1.59 16.47 10.31
C ASP A 34 -2.97 15.84 10.46
N GLU A 35 -3.74 15.72 9.38
CA GLU A 35 -5.04 15.05 9.40
C GLU A 35 -4.92 13.58 9.83
N PHE A 36 -3.91 12.88 9.32
CA PHE A 36 -3.67 11.49 9.70
C PHE A 36 -3.24 11.35 11.15
N ILE A 37 -2.29 12.16 11.57
CA ILE A 37 -1.70 12.12 12.92
C ILE A 37 -2.71 12.51 13.99
N ASN A 38 -3.62 13.45 13.72
CA ASN A 38 -4.69 13.82 14.63
C ASN A 38 -5.67 12.67 14.96
N GLN A 39 -5.65 11.57 14.20
CA GLN A 39 -6.45 10.38 14.51
C GLN A 39 -5.72 9.40 15.44
N ILE A 40 -4.43 9.61 15.71
CA ILE A 40 -3.58 8.69 16.47
C ILE A 40 -3.58 9.09 17.94
N ASP A 41 -3.66 8.08 18.81
CA ASP A 41 -3.52 8.20 20.26
C ASP A 41 -2.72 7.02 20.83
N ASP A 42 -2.58 6.97 22.15
CA ASP A 42 -1.82 5.94 22.86
C ASP A 42 -2.47 4.53 22.75
N GLU A 43 -3.77 4.46 22.45
CA GLU A 43 -4.52 3.23 22.29
C GLU A 43 -4.53 2.72 20.84
N THR A 44 -3.96 3.48 19.91
CA THR A 44 -3.91 3.12 18.49
C THR A 44 -2.96 1.95 18.25
N ILE A 45 -3.51 0.80 17.88
CA ILE A 45 -2.76 -0.44 17.63
C ILE A 45 -2.24 -0.51 16.18
N VAL A 46 -3.10 -0.15 15.22
CA VAL A 46 -2.79 -0.18 13.78
C VAL A 46 -3.21 1.13 13.13
N ALA A 47 -2.31 1.71 12.37
CA ALA A 47 -2.59 2.81 11.45
C ALA A 47 -2.37 2.33 10.02
N SER A 48 -3.32 2.59 9.13
CA SER A 48 -3.26 2.09 7.74
C SER A 48 -3.48 3.23 6.74
N LEU A 49 -2.57 3.35 5.78
CA LEU A 49 -2.70 4.29 4.67
C LEU A 49 -2.18 3.62 3.40
N MET A 50 -2.95 3.66 2.32
CA MET A 50 -2.48 3.17 1.03
C MET A 50 -1.36 4.07 0.50
N TRP A 51 -0.38 3.48 -0.19
CA TRP A 51 0.75 4.23 -0.75
C TRP A 51 0.33 5.12 -1.92
N GLY A 52 -0.27 4.51 -2.90
CA GLY A 52 -0.79 5.16 -4.09
C GLY A 52 -2.24 4.77 -4.37
N ASN A 53 -3.06 5.73 -4.75
CA ASN A 53 -4.45 5.47 -5.07
C ASN A 53 -4.60 5.02 -6.53
N ASN A 54 -5.27 3.90 -6.75
CA ASN A 54 -5.45 3.30 -8.07
C ASN A 54 -6.47 4.02 -8.97
N GLU A 55 -7.26 4.95 -8.42
CA GLU A 55 -8.28 5.69 -9.16
C GLU A 55 -7.83 7.12 -9.47
N THR A 56 -7.22 7.80 -8.49
CA THR A 56 -6.79 9.19 -8.63
C THR A 56 -5.32 9.35 -8.99
N GLY A 57 -4.50 8.30 -8.78
CA GLY A 57 -3.05 8.37 -8.97
C GLY A 57 -2.29 9.08 -7.86
N VAL A 58 -2.97 9.58 -6.82
CA VAL A 58 -2.34 10.31 -5.72
C VAL A 58 -1.42 9.40 -4.93
N ILE A 59 -0.17 9.82 -4.73
CA ILE A 59 0.80 9.18 -3.84
C ILE A 59 0.75 9.89 -2.49
N GLN A 60 0.58 9.12 -1.42
CA GLN A 60 0.44 9.63 -0.07
C GLN A 60 1.79 9.88 0.61
N PRO A 61 1.88 10.80 1.58
CA PRO A 61 3.12 11.20 2.23
C PRO A 61 3.56 10.21 3.32
N ILE A 62 3.73 8.93 2.92
CA ILE A 62 3.99 7.79 3.83
C ILE A 62 5.19 8.03 4.73
N LYS A 63 6.31 8.54 4.17
CA LYS A 63 7.55 8.75 4.91
C LYS A 63 7.40 9.79 6.02
N ASP A 64 6.71 10.89 5.73
CA ASP A 64 6.53 11.97 6.70
C ASP A 64 5.56 11.55 7.81
N ILE A 65 4.48 10.87 7.43
CA ILE A 65 3.53 10.28 8.38
C ILE A 65 4.22 9.25 9.26
N SER A 66 5.00 8.34 8.70
CA SER A 66 5.70 7.30 9.46
C SER A 66 6.66 7.88 10.49
N LYS A 67 7.42 8.92 10.10
CA LYS A 67 8.36 9.58 10.99
C LYS A 67 7.63 10.23 12.19
N GLU A 68 6.54 10.93 11.93
CA GLU A 68 5.75 11.58 12.98
C GLU A 68 5.04 10.56 13.88
N LEU A 69 4.42 9.54 13.29
CA LEU A 69 3.76 8.48 14.02
C LEU A 69 4.70 7.81 15.04
N LYS A 70 5.94 7.53 14.64
CA LYS A 70 6.94 6.93 15.53
C LYS A 70 7.33 7.82 16.70
N SER A 71 7.25 9.13 16.55
CA SER A 71 7.53 10.08 17.63
C SER A 71 6.39 10.15 18.67
N ILE A 72 5.14 9.90 18.24
CA ILE A 72 3.94 9.96 19.10
C ILE A 72 3.67 8.61 19.73
N ASN A 73 3.57 7.55 18.92
CA ASN A 73 3.30 6.20 19.39
C ASN A 73 4.13 5.17 18.61
N SER A 74 5.29 4.81 19.15
CA SER A 74 6.22 3.85 18.52
C SER A 74 5.71 2.40 18.54
N SER A 75 4.64 2.10 19.27
CA SER A 75 4.02 0.77 19.35
C SER A 75 2.95 0.54 18.29
N THR A 76 2.42 1.60 17.67
CA THR A 76 1.45 1.49 16.57
C THR A 76 2.10 0.81 15.36
N LEU A 77 1.47 -0.23 14.83
CA LEU A 77 1.87 -0.85 13.58
C LEU A 77 1.40 0.04 12.41
N PHE A 78 2.35 0.61 11.68
CA PHE A 78 2.02 1.36 10.47
C PHE A 78 2.00 0.43 9.25
N HIS A 79 0.80 0.20 8.74
CA HIS A 79 0.54 -0.62 7.55
C HIS A 79 0.33 0.24 6.31
N SER A 80 0.88 -0.18 5.18
CA SER A 80 0.58 0.41 3.88
C SER A 80 0.16 -0.63 2.85
N ASP A 81 -0.94 -0.38 2.18
CA ASP A 81 -1.27 -1.07 0.92
C ASP A 81 -0.41 -0.46 -0.19
N VAL A 82 0.59 -1.21 -0.63
CA VAL A 82 1.59 -0.79 -1.62
C VAL A 82 1.29 -1.37 -3.01
N VAL A 83 0.15 -2.03 -3.17
CA VAL A 83 -0.22 -2.73 -4.41
C VAL A 83 -0.13 -1.83 -5.64
N GLN A 84 -0.48 -0.56 -5.52
CA GLN A 84 -0.36 0.41 -6.61
C GLN A 84 0.94 1.22 -6.52
N GLY A 85 1.46 1.46 -5.32
CA GLY A 85 2.67 2.25 -5.11
C GLY A 85 3.92 1.62 -5.73
N ILE A 86 4.03 0.29 -5.71
CA ILE A 86 5.22 -0.43 -6.18
C ILE A 86 5.51 -0.26 -7.68
N ILE A 87 4.53 0.14 -8.47
CA ILE A 87 4.69 0.38 -9.92
C ILE A 87 4.99 1.85 -10.27
N SER A 88 4.83 2.77 -9.33
CA SER A 88 4.92 4.20 -9.59
C SER A 88 5.90 4.95 -8.67
N ASP A 89 6.40 4.30 -7.64
CA ASP A 89 7.32 4.90 -6.68
C ASP A 89 8.40 3.90 -6.25
N ASN A 90 9.56 4.41 -5.87
CA ASN A 90 10.64 3.59 -5.33
C ASN A 90 10.36 3.24 -3.86
N VAL A 91 9.67 2.14 -3.65
CA VAL A 91 9.23 1.69 -2.33
C VAL A 91 10.36 1.00 -1.59
N ASP A 92 10.90 1.66 -0.57
CA ASP A 92 11.84 1.07 0.39
C ASP A 92 11.18 1.00 1.77
N PHE A 93 10.80 -0.20 2.20
CA PHE A 93 10.08 -0.41 3.47
C PHE A 93 10.87 0.09 4.69
N HIS A 94 12.20 -0.04 4.68
CA HIS A 94 13.04 0.41 5.79
C HIS A 94 13.18 1.93 5.81
N ARG A 95 13.47 2.55 4.66
CA ARG A 95 13.67 4.00 4.56
C ARG A 95 12.39 4.77 4.76
N ASN A 96 11.27 4.21 4.33
CA ASN A 96 9.96 4.84 4.48
C ASN A 96 9.29 4.52 5.82
N GLY A 97 9.90 3.65 6.62
CA GLY A 97 9.52 3.41 8.00
C GLY A 97 8.18 2.73 8.21
N ILE A 98 7.65 2.06 7.18
CA ILE A 98 6.45 1.21 7.32
C ILE A 98 6.83 -0.12 7.96
N GLU A 99 5.92 -0.66 8.74
CA GLU A 99 6.12 -1.88 9.51
C GLU A 99 5.36 -3.06 8.95
N SER A 100 4.38 -2.80 8.09
CA SER A 100 3.70 -3.81 7.32
C SER A 100 3.30 -3.26 5.96
N ALA A 101 3.40 -4.09 4.94
CA ALA A 101 2.99 -3.74 3.57
C ALA A 101 2.33 -4.93 2.88
N ALA A 102 1.30 -4.64 2.10
CA ALA A 102 0.68 -5.61 1.20
C ALA A 102 1.06 -5.31 -0.24
N ILE A 103 1.46 -6.35 -0.98
CA ILE A 103 1.79 -6.28 -2.41
C ILE A 103 1.09 -7.42 -3.17
N SER A 104 0.89 -7.23 -4.48
CA SER A 104 0.18 -8.20 -5.32
C SER A 104 0.91 -8.44 -6.64
N ALA A 105 1.16 -9.71 -6.97
CA ALA A 105 1.94 -10.10 -8.13
C ALA A 105 1.35 -9.59 -9.46
N HIS A 106 0.02 -9.68 -9.63
CA HIS A 106 -0.62 -9.31 -10.90
C HIS A 106 -0.53 -7.83 -11.26
N LYS A 107 -0.12 -6.97 -10.33
CA LYS A 107 0.09 -5.54 -10.60
C LYS A 107 1.45 -5.22 -11.21
N ILE A 108 2.39 -6.14 -11.07
CA ILE A 108 3.75 -6.03 -11.61
C ILE A 108 4.06 -7.09 -12.70
N GLY A 109 3.04 -7.54 -13.40
CA GLY A 109 3.21 -8.55 -14.48
C GLY A 109 3.30 -10.00 -13.99
N GLY A 110 3.17 -10.26 -12.70
CA GLY A 110 3.14 -11.61 -12.13
C GLY A 110 1.75 -12.28 -12.20
N PRO A 111 1.61 -13.52 -11.70
CA PRO A 111 0.37 -14.27 -11.77
C PRO A 111 -0.71 -13.72 -10.86
N LYS A 112 -1.98 -13.95 -11.24
CA LYS A 112 -3.14 -13.69 -10.37
C LYS A 112 -3.18 -14.71 -9.23
N GLY A 113 -3.78 -14.32 -8.10
CA GLY A 113 -3.96 -15.19 -6.93
C GLY A 113 -2.75 -15.28 -6.01
N VAL A 114 -1.65 -14.60 -6.34
CA VAL A 114 -0.43 -14.55 -5.54
C VAL A 114 -0.17 -13.13 -5.06
N GLY A 115 0.21 -13.01 -3.81
CA GLY A 115 0.60 -11.75 -3.18
C GLY A 115 1.51 -12.03 -1.99
N ALA A 116 2.05 -10.97 -1.41
CA ALA A 116 2.87 -11.08 -0.21
C ALA A 116 2.52 -9.97 0.77
N MET A 117 2.74 -10.26 2.05
CA MET A 117 2.69 -9.27 3.11
C MET A 117 4.04 -9.21 3.79
N PHE A 118 4.65 -8.04 3.76
CA PHE A 118 5.81 -7.72 4.60
C PHE A 118 5.33 -7.35 6.00
N VAL A 119 6.04 -7.85 7.01
CA VAL A 119 5.80 -7.47 8.42
C VAL A 119 7.14 -7.38 9.14
N ASN A 120 7.37 -6.28 9.83
CA ASN A 120 8.55 -6.11 10.66
C ASN A 120 8.54 -7.13 11.82
N ASN A 121 9.67 -7.80 12.06
CA ASN A 121 9.80 -8.88 13.04
C ASN A 121 9.50 -8.46 14.50
N LYS A 122 9.49 -7.17 14.81
CA LYS A 122 9.09 -6.69 16.15
C LYS A 122 7.60 -6.94 16.45
N PHE A 123 6.77 -7.12 15.40
CA PHE A 123 5.34 -7.41 15.55
C PHE A 123 5.06 -8.89 15.43
N LYS A 124 4.36 -9.43 16.42
CA LYS A 124 3.88 -10.81 16.40
C LYS A 124 2.44 -10.82 15.86
N LEU A 125 2.28 -11.33 14.65
CA LEU A 125 0.94 -11.55 14.09
C LEU A 125 0.42 -12.92 14.50
N PRO A 126 -0.85 -13.01 14.93
CA PRO A 126 -1.50 -14.31 15.17
C PRO A 126 -1.67 -15.04 13.83
N SER A 127 -1.91 -16.34 13.91
CA SER A 127 -2.25 -17.15 12.73
C SER A 127 -3.55 -16.66 12.11
N PHE A 128 -3.51 -16.36 10.82
CA PHE A 128 -4.71 -15.99 10.04
C PHE A 128 -5.50 -17.22 9.58
N LEU A 129 -4.79 -18.29 9.19
CA LEU A 129 -5.39 -19.58 8.86
C LEU A 129 -4.73 -20.67 9.71
N HIS A 130 -5.52 -21.36 10.53
CA HIS A 130 -5.04 -22.42 11.40
C HIS A 130 -4.88 -23.73 10.64
N GLY A 131 -3.83 -24.51 10.98
CA GLY A 131 -3.53 -25.81 10.37
C GLY A 131 -2.05 -26.14 10.40
N GLY A 132 -1.45 -26.39 9.24
CA GLY A 132 -0.02 -26.68 9.11
C GLY A 132 0.89 -25.48 9.40
N LYS A 133 2.20 -25.74 9.45
CA LYS A 133 3.21 -24.73 9.86
C LYS A 133 3.75 -23.87 8.72
N GLN A 134 3.03 -23.80 7.60
CA GLN A 134 3.43 -22.95 6.47
C GLN A 134 3.43 -21.47 6.86
N GLU A 135 4.22 -20.67 6.14
CA GLU A 135 4.35 -19.23 6.33
C GLU A 135 4.64 -18.84 7.80
N LEU A 136 5.56 -19.56 8.45
CA LEU A 136 5.93 -19.35 9.85
C LEU A 136 4.73 -19.49 10.82
N GLU A 137 3.85 -20.45 10.55
CA GLU A 137 2.61 -20.72 11.31
C GLU A 137 1.55 -19.60 11.22
N ARG A 138 1.71 -18.66 10.29
CA ARG A 138 0.78 -17.53 10.12
C ARG A 138 -0.36 -17.85 9.15
N ARG A 139 -0.09 -18.68 8.14
CA ARG A 139 -1.08 -19.03 7.11
C ARG A 139 -0.88 -20.48 6.68
N ALA A 140 -1.71 -21.36 7.20
CA ALA A 140 -1.70 -22.78 6.85
C ALA A 140 -2.16 -23.01 5.39
N GLY A 141 -1.82 -24.18 4.88
CA GLY A 141 -2.14 -24.65 3.53
C GLY A 141 -0.90 -24.74 2.63
N THR A 142 -0.90 -25.72 1.74
CA THR A 142 0.19 -25.91 0.77
C THR A 142 0.40 -24.63 -0.03
N VAL A 143 1.65 -24.19 -0.09
CA VAL A 143 2.01 -22.94 -0.80
C VAL A 143 2.08 -23.17 -2.31
N ASP A 144 1.67 -22.17 -3.08
CA ASP A 144 1.81 -22.14 -4.53
C ASP A 144 3.25 -21.76 -4.93
N VAL A 145 4.14 -22.76 -4.89
CA VAL A 145 5.56 -22.55 -5.21
C VAL A 145 5.78 -21.98 -6.60
N PRO A 146 5.12 -22.47 -7.67
CA PRO A 146 5.24 -21.86 -9.01
C PRO A 146 4.80 -20.39 -9.05
N GLY A 147 3.68 -20.06 -8.41
CA GLY A 147 3.19 -18.69 -8.34
C GLY A 147 4.11 -17.77 -7.56
N ILE A 148 4.69 -18.24 -6.45
CA ILE A 148 5.66 -17.50 -5.65
C ILE A 148 6.94 -17.24 -6.47
N ALA A 149 7.46 -18.25 -7.18
CA ALA A 149 8.62 -18.09 -8.04
C ALA A 149 8.38 -17.09 -9.18
N ALA A 150 7.23 -17.17 -9.83
CA ALA A 150 6.83 -16.21 -10.86
C ALA A 150 6.68 -14.79 -10.31
N PHE A 151 6.15 -14.63 -9.08
CA PHE A 151 6.07 -13.33 -8.41
C PHE A 151 7.46 -12.76 -8.12
N ALA A 152 8.38 -13.58 -7.62
CA ALA A 152 9.76 -13.14 -7.35
C ALA A 152 10.45 -12.67 -8.64
N THR A 153 10.27 -13.39 -9.75
CA THR A 153 10.80 -12.98 -11.06
C THR A 153 10.20 -11.66 -11.52
N ALA A 154 8.86 -11.52 -11.44
CA ALA A 154 8.19 -10.27 -11.81
C ALA A 154 8.66 -9.07 -10.97
N LEU A 155 8.90 -9.27 -9.68
CA LEU A 155 9.42 -8.22 -8.80
C LEU A 155 10.85 -7.84 -9.18
N GLN A 156 11.69 -8.79 -9.51
CA GLN A 156 13.07 -8.55 -9.94
C GLN A 156 13.12 -7.80 -11.26
N GLU A 157 12.33 -8.21 -12.24
CA GLU A 157 12.20 -7.51 -13.54
C GLU A 157 11.70 -6.08 -13.36
N GLN A 158 10.66 -5.90 -12.56
CA GLN A 158 10.10 -4.58 -12.26
C GLN A 158 11.14 -3.67 -11.61
N GLN A 159 11.93 -4.15 -10.65
CA GLN A 159 13.01 -3.37 -10.03
C GLN A 159 14.12 -3.00 -11.03
N THR A 160 14.48 -3.92 -11.91
CA THR A 160 15.53 -3.69 -12.91
C THR A 160 15.13 -2.64 -13.94
N ARG A 161 13.85 -2.60 -14.30
CA ARG A 161 13.32 -1.71 -15.35
C ARG A 161 12.57 -0.51 -14.82
N PHE A 162 12.54 -0.30 -13.52
CA PHE A 162 11.69 0.69 -12.85
C PHE A 162 11.86 2.10 -13.43
N ASP A 163 13.08 2.61 -13.50
CA ASP A 163 13.35 3.97 -13.97
C ASP A 163 12.98 4.15 -15.45
N GLU A 164 13.26 3.14 -16.29
CA GLU A 164 12.91 3.13 -17.70
C GLU A 164 11.37 3.14 -17.88
N GLU A 165 10.68 2.24 -17.20
CA GLU A 165 9.22 2.10 -17.34
C GLU A 165 8.47 3.30 -16.78
N VAL A 166 8.88 3.85 -15.65
CA VAL A 166 8.29 5.08 -15.09
C VAL A 166 8.54 6.27 -16.01
N GLY A 167 9.73 6.37 -16.59
CA GLY A 167 10.06 7.40 -17.59
C GLY A 167 9.15 7.31 -18.80
N LEU A 168 9.03 6.14 -19.42
CA LEU A 168 8.16 5.90 -20.57
C LEU A 168 6.69 6.20 -20.28
N MET A 169 6.16 5.72 -19.14
CA MET A 169 4.78 6.01 -18.73
C MET A 169 4.52 7.51 -18.56
N ASN A 170 5.48 8.24 -18.01
CA ASN A 170 5.35 9.68 -17.84
C ASN A 170 5.34 10.42 -19.20
N ASP A 171 6.24 10.06 -20.10
CA ASP A 171 6.31 10.67 -21.45
C ASP A 171 5.02 10.40 -22.24
N GLU A 172 4.54 9.16 -22.23
CA GLU A 172 3.28 8.79 -22.86
C GLU A 172 2.08 9.53 -22.28
N ARG A 173 2.04 9.69 -20.97
CA ARG A 173 1.00 10.47 -20.28
C ARG A 173 1.01 11.93 -20.74
N LEU A 174 2.18 12.58 -20.78
CA LEU A 174 2.30 13.97 -21.20
C LEU A 174 1.85 14.17 -22.66
N ILE A 175 2.23 13.26 -23.55
CA ILE A 175 1.79 13.25 -24.96
C ILE A 175 0.27 13.09 -25.05
N PHE A 176 -0.32 12.20 -24.27
CA PHE A 176 -1.76 11.97 -24.23
C PHE A 176 -2.50 13.19 -23.71
N GLU A 177 -2.06 13.78 -22.59
CA GLU A 177 -2.65 14.98 -22.01
C GLU A 177 -2.62 16.16 -22.99
N ASP A 178 -1.50 16.40 -23.69
CA ASP A 178 -1.38 17.46 -24.69
C ASP A 178 -2.37 17.25 -25.84
N LYS A 179 -2.42 16.03 -26.40
CA LYS A 179 -3.39 15.71 -27.45
C LYS A 179 -4.83 15.91 -26.99
N LEU A 180 -5.15 15.54 -25.75
CA LEU A 180 -6.50 15.67 -25.22
C LEU A 180 -6.87 17.14 -24.99
N LYS A 181 -5.98 17.95 -24.44
CA LYS A 181 -6.15 19.41 -24.29
C LYS A 181 -6.43 20.08 -25.63
N ASN A 182 -5.63 19.74 -26.64
CA ASN A 182 -5.76 20.31 -27.99
C ASN A 182 -7.06 19.88 -28.68
N ALA A 183 -7.53 18.64 -28.46
CA ALA A 183 -8.73 18.12 -29.11
C ALA A 183 -10.03 18.58 -28.45
N LEU A 184 -10.05 18.72 -27.12
CA LEU A 184 -11.28 18.95 -26.34
C LEU A 184 -11.38 20.34 -25.73
N SER A 185 -10.38 21.19 -25.85
CA SER A 185 -10.28 22.50 -25.18
C SER A 185 -10.58 22.41 -23.67
N VAL A 186 -10.20 21.29 -23.04
CA VAL A 186 -10.46 20.96 -21.64
C VAL A 186 -9.22 21.20 -20.82
N CYS A 187 -9.38 21.75 -19.62
CA CYS A 187 -8.32 21.80 -18.62
C CYS A 187 -8.26 20.44 -17.92
N LEU A 188 -7.14 19.74 -18.04
CA LEU A 188 -6.85 18.55 -17.25
C LEU A 188 -6.17 18.98 -15.94
N LEU A 189 -6.66 18.44 -14.83
CA LEU A 189 -6.14 18.70 -13.50
C LEU A 189 -4.82 17.96 -13.24
#